data_5daaea893b34ec0e6dc333ba70577088
#
_entry.id   5daaea893b34ec0e6dc333ba70577088
#
_cell.length_a   1.000
_cell.length_b   1.000
_cell.length_c   1.000
_cell.angle_alpha   90.00
_cell.angle_beta   90.00
_cell.angle_gamma   90.00
#
_symmetry.space_group_name_H-M   'P 1'
#
loop_
_entity.id
_entity.type
_entity.pdbx_description
1 polymer ?
#
loop_
_entity_poly.entity_id
_entity_poly.type
_entity_poly.pdbx_seq_one_letter_code
_entity_poly.pdbx_strand_id
1 'polypeptide(L)'
;MPIVVGRTGVAWDGQLGLARAGEPVKREGDGRSPAGMFPLDTAFGFDARQSVPWVRLPYVQLRTTTECVDDGRSVHYNTIVDRDSVPRVDWASSERMREIDQYVYGVHVAYNAPPTPSRGSCIFLHVWAGPQSVTAGCTAMELEALKELMGWVDPRRRPMLVQLPESALAQRQKEWALP
;
A
#
# COMPACT_ATOMS: atom_id res chain seq x y z
N MET A 1 -11.81 -10.88 -8.96
CA MET A 1 -11.32 -10.96 -7.56
C MET A 1 -11.90 -9.79 -6.78
N PRO A 2 -12.72 -10.00 -5.75
CA PRO A 2 -13.26 -8.92 -4.93
C PRO A 2 -12.16 -8.29 -4.06
N ILE A 3 -12.27 -6.99 -3.84
CA ILE A 3 -11.38 -6.20 -2.98
C ILE A 3 -12.20 -5.31 -2.05
N VAL A 4 -11.61 -4.87 -0.95
CA VAL A 4 -12.11 -3.78 -0.11
C VAL A 4 -11.09 -2.65 -0.08
N VAL A 5 -11.59 -1.43 0.09
CA VAL A 5 -10.78 -0.21 0.07
C VAL A 5 -11.01 0.61 1.34
N GLY A 6 -10.44 1.77 1.41
CA GLY A 6 -10.60 2.70 2.52
C GLY A 6 -12.06 2.95 2.91
N ARG A 7 -12.36 3.06 4.22
CA ARG A 7 -13.70 3.23 4.78
C ARG A 7 -14.51 4.40 4.20
N THR A 8 -13.82 5.37 3.61
CA THR A 8 -14.43 6.54 2.94
C THR A 8 -14.20 6.51 1.42
N GLY A 9 -13.88 5.33 0.86
CA GLY A 9 -13.70 5.11 -0.58
C GLY A 9 -12.29 5.40 -1.07
N VAL A 10 -12.18 5.99 -2.25
CA VAL A 10 -10.90 6.34 -2.88
C VAL A 10 -10.71 7.86 -3.01
N ALA A 11 -9.47 8.30 -3.14
CA ALA A 11 -9.13 9.70 -3.42
C ALA A 11 -7.94 9.78 -4.38
N TRP A 12 -7.93 10.77 -5.25
CA TRP A 12 -6.88 10.96 -6.24
C TRP A 12 -5.54 11.28 -5.61
N ASP A 13 -4.48 10.74 -6.18
CA ASP A 13 -3.13 11.19 -5.85
C ASP A 13 -2.96 12.66 -6.26
N GLY A 14 -2.68 13.51 -5.28
CA GLY A 14 -2.49 14.94 -5.51
C GLY A 14 -1.21 15.29 -6.31
N GLN A 15 -0.24 14.36 -6.40
CA GLN A 15 0.97 14.59 -7.19
C GLN A 15 0.71 14.41 -8.69
N LEU A 16 -0.25 13.60 -9.06
CA LEU A 16 -0.59 13.33 -10.45
C LEU A 16 -1.47 14.42 -11.08
N GLY A 17 -2.06 15.32 -10.28
CA GLY A 17 -2.92 16.38 -10.80
C GLY A 17 -4.18 15.90 -11.52
N LEU A 18 -4.66 14.69 -11.19
CA LEU A 18 -5.72 14.01 -11.94
C LEU A 18 -7.12 14.27 -11.39
N ALA A 19 -7.23 14.83 -10.18
CA ALA A 19 -8.52 15.14 -9.56
C ALA A 19 -9.23 16.27 -10.34
N ARG A 20 -10.53 16.06 -10.59
CA ARG A 20 -11.41 17.12 -11.12
C ARG A 20 -11.96 17.97 -9.99
N ALA A 21 -12.56 19.09 -10.34
CA ALA A 21 -13.23 19.95 -9.36
C ALA A 21 -14.30 19.15 -8.58
N GLY A 22 -14.18 19.14 -7.25
CA GLY A 22 -15.09 18.42 -6.35
C GLY A 22 -14.70 16.96 -6.07
N GLU A 23 -13.71 16.39 -6.79
CA GLU A 23 -13.20 15.04 -6.46
C GLU A 23 -12.23 15.11 -5.27
N PRO A 24 -12.25 14.10 -4.38
CA PRO A 24 -11.37 14.07 -3.23
C PRO A 24 -9.90 13.84 -3.65
N VAL A 25 -8.99 14.60 -3.03
CA VAL A 25 -7.53 14.39 -3.11
C VAL A 25 -7.07 13.73 -1.83
N LYS A 26 -6.24 12.69 -1.97
CA LYS A 26 -5.71 11.87 -0.88
C LYS A 26 -4.92 12.70 0.13
N ARG A 27 -5.21 12.44 1.42
CA ARG A 27 -4.54 13.05 2.57
C ARG A 27 -4.27 12.01 3.65
N GLU A 28 -3.34 12.33 4.54
CA GLU A 28 -3.09 11.53 5.73
C GLU A 28 -4.36 11.42 6.58
N GLY A 29 -4.66 10.20 7.07
CA GLY A 29 -5.78 9.95 7.98
C GLY A 29 -7.19 10.07 7.39
N ASP A 30 -7.35 10.30 6.07
CA ASP A 30 -8.64 10.52 5.42
C ASP A 30 -9.49 9.24 5.24
N GLY A 31 -8.92 8.07 5.54
CA GLY A 31 -9.61 6.78 5.40
C GLY A 31 -9.88 6.38 3.96
N ARG A 32 -9.14 6.92 2.98
CA ARG A 32 -9.31 6.65 1.54
C ARG A 32 -8.11 5.90 0.98
N SER A 33 -8.36 4.96 0.07
CA SER A 33 -7.31 4.37 -0.74
C SER A 33 -6.90 5.33 -1.86
N PRO A 34 -5.61 5.42 -2.23
CA PRO A 34 -5.19 6.31 -3.31
C PRO A 34 -5.70 5.83 -4.67
N ALA A 35 -6.19 6.74 -5.49
CA ALA A 35 -6.52 6.52 -6.89
C ALA A 35 -5.39 7.05 -7.78
N GLY A 36 -4.90 6.21 -8.70
CA GLY A 36 -3.78 6.52 -9.57
C GLY A 36 -3.08 5.27 -10.10
N MET A 37 -1.83 5.43 -10.48
CA MET A 37 -0.90 4.37 -10.86
C MET A 37 0.30 4.39 -9.94
N PHE A 38 0.60 3.26 -9.31
CA PHE A 38 1.63 3.16 -8.28
C PHE A 38 2.49 1.92 -8.50
N PRO A 39 3.83 2.02 -8.43
CA PRO A 39 4.69 0.84 -8.44
C PRO A 39 4.38 -0.11 -7.29
N LEU A 40 4.53 -1.42 -7.55
CA LEU A 40 4.58 -2.47 -6.55
C LEU A 40 6.04 -2.90 -6.42
N ASP A 41 6.70 -2.62 -5.32
CA ASP A 41 8.14 -2.74 -5.21
C ASP A 41 8.63 -3.75 -4.16
N THR A 42 7.89 -3.95 -3.08
CA THR A 42 8.31 -4.77 -1.95
C THR A 42 7.15 -5.62 -1.43
N ALA A 43 7.37 -6.89 -1.25
CA ALA A 43 6.46 -7.78 -0.54
C ALA A 43 6.88 -7.90 0.93
N PHE A 44 5.94 -8.23 1.79
CA PHE A 44 6.22 -8.51 3.20
C PHE A 44 5.30 -9.60 3.75
N GLY A 45 5.64 -10.12 4.92
CA GLY A 45 4.79 -11.06 5.63
C GLY A 45 5.46 -11.61 6.88
N PHE A 46 4.76 -12.53 7.56
CA PHE A 46 5.23 -13.12 8.81
C PHE A 46 6.25 -14.22 8.59
N ASP A 47 6.13 -14.93 7.48
CA ASP A 47 6.99 -16.06 7.17
C ASP A 47 8.43 -15.61 6.87
N ALA A 48 9.37 -16.49 7.13
CA ALA A 48 10.75 -16.29 6.73
C ALA A 48 10.90 -16.33 5.19
N ARG A 49 11.85 -15.57 4.62
CA ARG A 49 12.07 -15.50 3.17
C ARG A 49 12.19 -16.87 2.49
N GLN A 50 12.85 -17.82 3.14
CA GLN A 50 13.03 -19.20 2.60
C GLN A 50 11.73 -20.01 2.53
N SER A 51 10.72 -19.63 3.30
CA SER A 51 9.40 -20.28 3.29
C SER A 51 8.46 -19.75 2.20
N VAL A 52 8.84 -18.67 1.54
CA VAL A 52 8.05 -18.01 0.48
C VAL A 52 8.83 -17.90 -0.84
N PRO A 53 9.42 -18.99 -1.38
CA PRO A 53 10.24 -18.96 -2.59
C PRO A 53 9.45 -18.51 -3.84
N TRP A 54 8.13 -18.61 -3.79
CA TRP A 54 7.19 -18.19 -4.83
C TRP A 54 7.01 -16.67 -4.94
N VAL A 55 7.38 -15.89 -3.91
CA VAL A 55 7.37 -14.43 -3.95
C VAL A 55 8.60 -13.94 -4.71
N ARG A 56 8.40 -13.15 -5.77
CA ARG A 56 9.49 -12.66 -6.64
C ARG A 56 9.97 -11.24 -6.27
N LEU A 57 9.10 -10.43 -5.67
CA LEU A 57 9.48 -9.12 -5.18
C LEU A 57 10.55 -9.23 -4.07
N PRO A 58 11.37 -8.19 -3.85
CA PRO A 58 12.08 -8.01 -2.59
C PRO A 58 11.14 -8.27 -1.43
N TYR A 59 11.59 -8.97 -0.39
CA TYR A 59 10.70 -9.42 0.68
C TYR A 59 11.24 -9.03 2.05
N VAL A 60 10.38 -8.42 2.84
CA VAL A 60 10.63 -8.06 4.24
C VAL A 60 9.89 -9.04 5.14
N GLN A 61 10.61 -9.82 5.93
CA GLN A 61 10.02 -10.59 7.02
C GLN A 61 9.65 -9.64 8.15
N LEU A 62 8.36 -9.58 8.50
CA LEU A 62 7.89 -8.74 9.59
C LEU A 62 8.29 -9.32 10.95
N ARG A 63 9.04 -8.54 11.71
CA ARG A 63 9.45 -8.81 13.10
C ARG A 63 8.67 -7.90 14.04
N THR A 64 8.74 -8.15 15.33
CA THR A 64 8.14 -7.29 16.35
C THR A 64 8.69 -5.86 16.35
N THR A 65 9.86 -5.66 15.74
CA THR A 65 10.53 -4.37 15.56
C THR A 65 10.26 -3.71 14.20
N THR A 66 9.52 -4.39 13.30
CA THR A 66 9.19 -3.85 11.98
C THR A 66 8.01 -2.89 12.08
N GLU A 67 8.24 -1.65 11.67
CA GLU A 67 7.24 -0.58 11.70
C GLU A 67 7.14 0.11 10.34
N CYS A 68 5.93 0.55 9.97
CA CYS A 68 5.76 1.53 8.92
C CYS A 68 5.50 2.89 9.58
N VAL A 69 6.33 3.89 9.28
CA VAL A 69 6.28 5.19 9.97
C VAL A 69 5.27 6.11 9.29
N ASP A 70 4.26 6.54 10.04
CA ASP A 70 3.20 7.45 9.61
C ASP A 70 3.29 8.86 10.24
N ASP A 71 4.32 9.11 11.07
CA ASP A 71 4.60 10.47 11.60
C ASP A 71 5.27 11.34 10.54
N GLY A 72 4.53 12.28 9.99
CA GLY A 72 5.03 13.20 8.95
C GLY A 72 6.19 14.11 9.37
N ARG A 73 6.62 14.07 10.64
CA ARG A 73 7.80 14.82 11.15
C ARG A 73 9.07 13.97 11.14
N SER A 74 8.92 12.65 10.99
CA SER A 74 10.04 11.72 10.94
C SER A 74 10.75 11.78 9.58
N VAL A 75 12.07 11.61 9.60
CA VAL A 75 12.85 11.39 8.36
C VAL A 75 12.53 10.04 7.72
N HIS A 76 11.89 9.14 8.47
CA HIS A 76 11.45 7.82 8.02
C HIS A 76 9.97 7.78 7.59
N TYR A 77 9.31 8.96 7.49
CA TYR A 77 7.90 9.02 7.08
C TYR A 77 7.64 8.22 5.79
N ASN A 78 6.56 7.44 5.78
CA ASN A 78 6.14 6.59 4.67
C ASN A 78 7.18 5.50 4.28
N THR A 79 7.93 4.98 5.25
CA THR A 79 8.88 3.88 5.02
C THR A 79 8.66 2.73 6.01
N ILE A 80 8.92 1.50 5.53
CA ILE A 80 9.00 0.32 6.39
C ILE A 80 10.41 0.25 6.94
N VAL A 81 10.55 0.25 8.26
CA VAL A 81 11.83 0.23 8.96
C VAL A 81 11.87 -0.89 10.01
N ASP A 82 13.05 -1.37 10.31
CA ASP A 82 13.31 -2.12 11.53
C ASP A 82 13.77 -1.12 12.60
N ARG A 83 12.99 -0.93 13.67
CA ARG A 83 13.26 0.02 14.75
C ARG A 83 14.65 -0.16 15.36
N ASP A 84 15.12 -1.41 15.47
CA ASP A 84 16.42 -1.71 16.06
C ASP A 84 17.59 -1.42 15.10
N SER A 85 17.30 -1.19 13.82
CA SER A 85 18.31 -0.88 12.80
C SER A 85 18.52 0.61 12.57
N VAL A 86 17.67 1.48 13.15
CA VAL A 86 17.83 2.93 13.02
C VAL A 86 18.67 3.50 14.16
N PRO A 87 19.56 4.48 13.90
CA PRO A 87 20.40 5.06 14.95
C PRO A 87 19.60 5.74 16.07
N ARG A 88 18.43 6.28 15.72
CA ARG A 88 17.52 6.95 16.64
C ARG A 88 16.10 6.89 16.09
N VAL A 89 15.17 6.51 16.95
CA VAL A 89 13.73 6.63 16.69
C VAL A 89 13.33 8.10 16.82
N ASP A 90 12.85 8.69 15.72
CA ASP A 90 12.45 10.10 15.62
C ASP A 90 10.95 10.28 15.35
N TRP A 91 10.17 9.19 15.40
CA TRP A 91 8.71 9.21 15.18
C TRP A 91 7.94 8.95 16.46
N ALA A 92 6.75 9.54 16.57
CA ALA A 92 5.79 9.36 17.66
C ALA A 92 4.65 8.40 17.28
N SER A 93 4.44 8.13 15.99
CA SER A 93 3.42 7.20 15.50
C SER A 93 3.95 6.33 14.37
N SER A 94 3.49 5.09 14.34
CA SER A 94 3.80 4.08 13.32
C SER A 94 2.82 2.91 13.39
N GLU A 95 2.71 2.15 12.31
CA GLU A 95 2.08 0.85 12.32
C GLU A 95 3.10 -0.22 12.74
N ARG A 96 2.86 -0.89 13.87
CA ARG A 96 3.62 -2.06 14.29
C ARG A 96 3.19 -3.26 13.47
N MET A 97 3.81 -3.43 12.32
CA MET A 97 3.31 -4.29 11.26
C MET A 97 3.13 -5.76 11.66
N ARG A 98 3.96 -6.27 12.59
CA ARG A 98 3.88 -7.66 13.05
C ARG A 98 2.67 -7.92 13.97
N GLU A 99 2.10 -6.86 14.56
CA GLU A 99 0.95 -6.94 15.47
C GLU A 99 -0.40 -6.85 14.73
N ILE A 100 -0.38 -6.64 13.42
CA ILE A 100 -1.58 -6.52 12.57
C ILE A 100 -1.77 -7.85 11.82
N ASP A 101 -2.75 -8.65 12.24
CA ASP A 101 -3.00 -9.98 11.68
C ASP A 101 -3.19 -9.99 10.16
N GLN A 102 -3.81 -8.93 9.60
CA GLN A 102 -4.04 -8.76 8.18
C GLN A 102 -2.73 -8.60 7.38
N TYR A 103 -1.60 -8.35 8.04
CA TYR A 103 -0.28 -8.21 7.43
C TYR A 103 0.50 -9.53 7.37
N VAL A 104 -0.20 -10.68 7.58
CA VAL A 104 0.41 -12.01 7.38
C VAL A 104 1.08 -12.12 6.03
N TYR A 105 0.54 -11.47 5.00
CA TYR A 105 1.15 -11.16 3.72
C TYR A 105 0.71 -9.80 3.22
N GLY A 106 1.58 -9.16 2.43
CA GLY A 106 1.23 -7.90 1.78
C GLY A 106 2.26 -7.46 0.74
N VAL A 107 1.88 -6.42 0.00
CA VAL A 107 2.71 -5.77 -1.00
C VAL A 107 2.66 -4.26 -0.76
N HIS A 108 3.81 -3.62 -0.69
CA HIS A 108 3.92 -2.17 -0.61
C HIS A 108 3.51 -1.54 -1.93
N VAL A 109 2.64 -0.57 -1.84
CA VAL A 109 2.23 0.31 -2.93
C VAL A 109 3.05 1.59 -2.78
N ALA A 110 3.94 1.86 -3.73
CA ALA A 110 4.83 3.02 -3.67
C ALA A 110 4.06 4.33 -3.97
N TYR A 111 3.05 4.57 -3.15
CA TYR A 111 2.29 5.80 -3.10
C TYR A 111 3.06 6.89 -2.34
N ASN A 112 2.90 8.17 -2.73
CA ASN A 112 3.58 9.30 -2.10
C ASN A 112 5.11 9.09 -2.05
N ALA A 113 5.69 8.73 -3.18
CA ALA A 113 7.13 8.50 -3.34
C ALA A 113 7.71 9.47 -4.41
N PRO A 114 8.64 10.39 -4.05
CA PRO A 114 9.22 10.58 -2.71
C PRO A 114 8.20 11.11 -1.70
N PRO A 115 8.34 10.77 -0.41
CA PRO A 115 7.33 11.06 0.59
C PRO A 115 7.19 12.56 0.85
N THR A 116 5.95 13.01 0.87
CA THR A 116 5.57 14.39 1.23
C THR A 116 4.63 14.31 2.43
N PRO A 117 4.93 14.95 3.58
CA PRO A 117 4.07 14.95 4.75
C PRO A 117 2.61 15.33 4.44
N SER A 118 1.68 14.75 5.19
CA SER A 118 0.23 14.99 5.10
C SER A 118 -0.46 14.48 3.83
N ARG A 119 0.23 13.79 2.94
CA ARG A 119 -0.38 13.22 1.73
C ARG A 119 -0.88 11.79 1.89
N GLY A 120 -0.49 11.10 2.94
CA GLY A 120 -0.80 9.71 3.21
C GLY A 120 0.45 8.85 3.20
N SER A 121 0.45 7.80 4.02
CA SER A 121 1.57 6.91 4.25
C SER A 121 1.10 5.47 4.42
N CYS A 122 2.05 4.53 4.38
CA CYS A 122 1.84 3.12 4.70
C CYS A 122 0.69 2.49 3.90
N ILE A 123 0.74 2.63 2.58
CA ILE A 123 -0.26 2.08 1.67
C ILE A 123 0.18 0.69 1.17
N PHE A 124 -0.69 -0.30 1.41
CA PHE A 124 -0.41 -1.69 1.11
C PHE A 124 -1.56 -2.37 0.37
N LEU A 125 -1.24 -3.44 -0.35
CA LEU A 125 -2.16 -4.53 -0.63
C LEU A 125 -1.96 -5.56 0.48
N HIS A 126 -3.04 -5.97 1.19
CA HIS A 126 -2.93 -6.92 2.30
C HIS A 126 -4.17 -7.84 2.41
N VAL A 127 -4.16 -8.75 3.37
CA VAL A 127 -5.31 -9.64 3.62
C VAL A 127 -6.43 -8.85 4.30
N TRP A 128 -7.66 -9.04 3.87
CA TRP A 128 -8.82 -8.42 4.51
C TRP A 128 -9.26 -9.16 5.78
N ALA A 129 -10.05 -8.49 6.62
CA ALA A 129 -10.76 -9.14 7.74
C ALA A 129 -12.07 -9.82 7.29
N GLY A 130 -12.43 -9.70 6.00
CA GLY A 130 -13.61 -10.27 5.38
C GLY A 130 -14.13 -9.38 4.23
N PRO A 131 -15.05 -9.91 3.39
CA PRO A 131 -15.50 -9.23 2.17
C PRO A 131 -16.33 -7.97 2.40
N GLN A 132 -16.76 -7.71 3.63
CA GLN A 132 -17.48 -6.50 4.02
C GLN A 132 -16.67 -5.60 4.97
N SER A 133 -15.38 -5.92 5.18
CA SER A 133 -14.50 -5.07 5.96
C SER A 133 -14.11 -3.82 5.17
N VAL A 134 -13.48 -2.89 5.86
CA VAL A 134 -12.90 -1.68 5.26
C VAL A 134 -11.49 -1.48 5.79
N THR A 135 -10.69 -0.64 5.10
CA THR A 135 -9.34 -0.30 5.54
C THR A 135 -9.24 1.16 6.01
N ALA A 136 -8.10 1.54 6.54
CA ALA A 136 -7.78 2.93 6.84
C ALA A 136 -7.29 3.72 5.59
N GLY A 137 -6.91 3.00 4.52
CA GLY A 137 -6.40 3.60 3.29
C GLY A 137 -5.76 2.57 2.35
N CYS A 138 -5.44 1.39 2.85
CA CYS A 138 -4.95 0.27 2.06
C CYS A 138 -6.02 -0.33 1.16
N THR A 139 -5.63 -1.26 0.30
CA THR A 139 -6.55 -2.10 -0.46
C THR A 139 -6.35 -3.54 0.01
N ALA A 140 -7.43 -4.24 0.34
CA ALA A 140 -7.32 -5.57 0.89
C ALA A 140 -8.19 -6.60 0.16
N MET A 141 -7.78 -7.86 0.21
CA MET A 141 -8.40 -8.95 -0.50
C MET A 141 -8.28 -10.27 0.26
N GLU A 142 -8.90 -11.29 -0.26
CA GLU A 142 -8.83 -12.64 0.29
C GLU A 142 -7.39 -13.18 0.25
N LEU A 143 -7.00 -14.00 1.24
CA LEU A 143 -5.63 -14.48 1.41
C LEU A 143 -5.08 -15.21 0.17
N GLU A 144 -5.83 -16.15 -0.40
CA GLU A 144 -5.33 -16.92 -1.54
C GLU A 144 -5.22 -16.05 -2.80
N ALA A 145 -6.12 -15.07 -2.98
CA ALA A 145 -6.05 -14.10 -4.06
C ALA A 145 -4.82 -13.19 -3.94
N LEU A 146 -4.47 -12.77 -2.71
CA LEU A 146 -3.25 -12.00 -2.47
C LEU A 146 -1.99 -12.84 -2.74
N LYS A 147 -1.97 -14.10 -2.30
CA LYS A 147 -0.84 -15.01 -2.57
C LYS A 147 -0.66 -15.26 -4.07
N GLU A 148 -1.75 -15.46 -4.82
CA GLU A 148 -1.71 -15.57 -6.28
C GLU A 148 -1.11 -14.32 -6.91
N LEU A 149 -1.58 -13.12 -6.50
CA LEU A 149 -1.04 -11.84 -6.96
C LEU A 149 0.46 -11.73 -6.65
N MET A 150 0.88 -12.01 -5.41
CA MET A 150 2.29 -11.95 -5.00
C MET A 150 3.18 -12.92 -5.79
N GLY A 151 2.68 -14.09 -6.15
CA GLY A 151 3.40 -15.06 -6.98
C GLY A 151 3.47 -14.66 -8.46
N TRP A 152 2.47 -13.90 -8.94
CA TRP A 152 2.42 -13.41 -10.32
C TRP A 152 3.29 -12.17 -10.55
N VAL A 153 3.37 -11.27 -9.57
CA VAL A 153 4.11 -10.00 -9.67
C VAL A 153 5.62 -10.26 -9.87
N ASP A 154 6.20 -9.74 -10.95
CA ASP A 154 7.63 -9.87 -11.29
C ASP A 154 8.28 -8.47 -11.34
N PRO A 155 9.26 -8.17 -10.47
CA PRO A 155 9.91 -6.85 -10.41
C PRO A 155 10.60 -6.47 -11.70
N ARG A 156 11.05 -7.45 -12.51
CA ARG A 156 11.69 -7.20 -13.83
C ARG A 156 10.73 -6.58 -14.84
N ARG A 157 9.43 -6.70 -14.61
CA ARG A 157 8.36 -6.14 -15.45
C ARG A 157 7.83 -4.80 -14.96
N ARG A 158 8.42 -4.24 -13.90
CA ARG A 158 8.01 -2.97 -13.28
C ARG A 158 6.49 -2.95 -13.01
N PRO A 159 6.00 -3.85 -12.15
CA PRO A 159 4.57 -4.00 -11.92
C PRO A 159 3.96 -2.74 -11.31
N MET A 160 2.75 -2.41 -11.75
CA MET A 160 2.01 -1.24 -11.30
C MET A 160 0.63 -1.66 -10.79
N LEU A 161 0.22 -1.06 -9.69
CA LEU A 161 -1.18 -1.02 -9.31
C LEU A 161 -1.85 0.14 -10.04
N VAL A 162 -2.91 -0.16 -10.80
CA VAL A 162 -3.84 0.86 -11.30
C VAL A 162 -5.11 0.75 -10.48
N GLN A 163 -5.42 1.77 -9.70
CA GLN A 163 -6.61 1.84 -8.85
C GLN A 163 -7.40 3.09 -9.16
N LEU A 164 -8.65 2.91 -9.60
CA LEU A 164 -9.48 3.99 -10.12
C LEU A 164 -10.93 3.85 -9.58
N PRO A 165 -11.63 4.97 -9.35
CA PRO A 165 -13.08 4.91 -9.25
C PRO A 165 -13.68 4.45 -10.59
N GLU A 166 -14.76 3.67 -10.56
CA GLU A 166 -15.40 3.13 -11.75
C GLU A 166 -15.79 4.23 -12.76
N SER A 167 -16.24 5.38 -12.27
CA SER A 167 -16.59 6.56 -13.07
C SER A 167 -15.43 7.13 -13.89
N ALA A 168 -14.17 6.84 -13.50
CA ALA A 168 -12.99 7.31 -14.21
C ALA A 168 -12.39 6.25 -15.16
N LEU A 169 -12.80 4.98 -15.03
CA LEU A 169 -12.15 3.86 -15.71
C LEU A 169 -12.10 4.05 -17.23
N ALA A 170 -13.23 4.28 -17.87
CA ALA A 170 -13.32 4.36 -19.34
C ALA A 170 -12.43 5.46 -19.94
N GLN A 171 -12.36 6.62 -19.27
CA GLN A 171 -11.51 7.72 -19.71
C GLN A 171 -10.03 7.41 -19.49
N ARG A 172 -9.66 6.93 -18.27
CA ARG A 172 -8.28 6.66 -17.93
C ARG A 172 -7.72 5.45 -18.65
N GLN A 173 -8.54 4.46 -18.94
CA GLN A 173 -8.15 3.30 -19.74
C GLN A 173 -7.63 3.76 -21.11
N LYS A 174 -8.31 4.69 -21.76
CA LYS A 174 -7.89 5.26 -23.03
C LYS A 174 -6.64 6.15 -22.91
N GLU A 175 -6.64 7.06 -21.93
CA GLU A 175 -5.51 8.01 -21.73
C GLU A 175 -4.20 7.31 -21.37
N TRP A 176 -4.30 6.25 -20.55
CA TRP A 176 -3.12 5.53 -20.04
C TRP A 176 -2.79 4.27 -20.84
N ALA A 177 -3.51 4.01 -21.93
CA ALA A 177 -3.37 2.81 -22.75
C ALA A 177 -3.40 1.51 -21.90
N LEU A 178 -4.32 1.43 -20.94
CA LEU A 178 -4.50 0.24 -20.12
C LEU A 178 -5.13 -0.87 -20.97
N PRO A 179 -4.78 -2.16 -20.67
CA PRO A 179 -5.33 -3.32 -21.37
C PRO A 179 -6.85 -3.46 -21.27
#